data_b916b71f3e3baf4ed5319a1c17e40fcf
#
_entry.id   b916b71f3e3baf4ed5319a1c17e40fcf
#
_cell.length_a   1.000
_cell.length_b   1.000
_cell.length_c   1.000
_cell.angle_alpha   90.00
_cell.angle_beta   90.00
_cell.angle_gamma   90.00
#
_symmetry.space_group_name_H-M   'P 1'
#
loop_
_entity.id
_entity.type
_entity.pdbx_description
1 polymer ?
#
loop_
_entity_poly.entity_id
_entity_poly.type
_entity_poly.pdbx_seq_one_letter_code
_entity_poly.pdbx_strand_id
1 'polypeptide(L)'
;MCSKKLQIESLLNAYASLDEDKQAAIYNIDSLREINADVQVASALRIQVDTLRSGEGGYSLLDEDTVKKLRADYEQMTDRQKRYFGSSYLNQLEAIERQLDAENMNAALRVSSLINQIGTVNAKAKDRIESARKAYDALSEAQKAYVANLTTLETAETSLSKLEFSIAKATVSSLGSYRYSGTALTPSFTVSLNGVKLVQDLDYSVTYLSNKNVGTAKVVICGKGVYTNSLTKTFTIRPETMASAVITGCKAKYSYTGKQVKPLIQVVWNGKILRNNTDYTLLYKNNKKRGSAGIVVTGKGNYSSTLTASFTIVRASVKKASVTGLKAVYARTGKAVKPKVTVKLGGKKLKKKRDYILSYRKNKKKGTALLYVKGVGNYSGTKKMKFKIR
;
A
#
# COMPACT_ATOMS: atom_id res chain seq x y z
N MET A 1 27.94 -27.80 69.73
CA MET A 1 26.98 -28.95 69.69
C MET A 1 27.65 -30.26 69.28
N CYS A 2 28.51 -30.27 68.31
CA CYS A 2 29.29 -31.46 67.91
C CYS A 2 29.96 -32.15 69.14
N SER A 3 30.50 -31.36 70.05
CA SER A 3 31.09 -31.83 71.28
C SER A 3 30.10 -32.56 72.21
N LYS A 4 28.88 -32.04 72.40
CA LYS A 4 27.86 -32.70 73.28
C LYS A 4 27.27 -33.97 72.59
N LYS A 5 27.07 -34.02 71.29
CA LYS A 5 26.66 -35.23 70.56
C LYS A 5 27.73 -36.32 70.74
N LEU A 6 29.01 -36.00 70.49
CA LEU A 6 30.05 -36.93 70.61
C LEU A 6 30.24 -37.42 72.11
N GLN A 7 30.02 -36.55 73.10
CA GLN A 7 30.01 -36.96 74.52
C GLN A 7 28.87 -37.94 74.83
N ILE A 8 27.65 -37.69 74.33
CA ILE A 8 26.49 -38.58 74.52
C ILE A 8 26.75 -39.94 73.86
N GLU A 9 27.24 -39.93 72.62
CA GLU A 9 27.56 -41.13 71.84
C GLU A 9 28.72 -41.92 72.59
N SER A 10 29.71 -41.27 73.09
CA SER A 10 30.80 -41.88 73.89
C SER A 10 30.24 -42.54 75.14
N LEU A 11 29.35 -41.84 75.88
CA LEU A 11 28.72 -42.41 77.09
C LEU A 11 27.83 -43.61 76.79
N LEU A 12 27.06 -43.58 75.71
CA LEU A 12 26.23 -44.72 75.30
C LEU A 12 27.08 -45.90 74.84
N ASN A 13 28.20 -45.66 74.16
CA ASN A 13 29.12 -46.74 73.76
C ASN A 13 29.80 -47.32 74.99
N ALA A 14 30.25 -46.46 75.96
CA ALA A 14 30.81 -46.96 77.22
C ALA A 14 29.80 -47.78 77.99
N TYR A 15 28.53 -47.37 78.05
CA TYR A 15 27.50 -48.17 78.70
C TYR A 15 27.31 -49.52 77.97
N ALA A 16 27.26 -49.55 76.64
CA ALA A 16 27.12 -50.79 75.88
C ALA A 16 28.30 -51.76 76.05
N SER A 17 29.47 -51.29 76.43
CA SER A 17 30.64 -52.15 76.70
C SER A 17 30.68 -52.73 78.07
N LEU A 18 29.74 -52.38 78.97
CA LEU A 18 29.67 -52.96 80.34
C LEU A 18 28.95 -54.31 80.26
N ASP A 19 29.30 -55.16 81.34
CA ASP A 19 28.57 -56.40 81.58
C ASP A 19 27.12 -56.11 82.07
N GLU A 20 26.23 -57.10 82.00
CA GLU A 20 24.79 -56.95 82.30
C GLU A 20 24.55 -56.46 83.72
N ASP A 21 25.35 -56.93 84.74
CA ASP A 21 25.20 -56.52 86.16
C ASP A 21 25.54 -55.04 86.35
N LYS A 22 26.58 -54.55 85.68
CA LYS A 22 26.94 -53.14 85.69
C LYS A 22 25.97 -52.27 84.90
N GLN A 23 25.45 -52.73 83.78
CA GLN A 23 24.40 -52.04 83.04
C GLN A 23 23.10 -51.89 83.85
N ALA A 24 22.74 -52.89 84.63
CA ALA A 24 21.51 -52.87 85.48
C ALA A 24 21.70 -51.86 86.64
N ALA A 25 22.90 -51.57 87.06
CA ALA A 25 23.22 -50.59 88.13
C ALA A 25 23.11 -49.13 87.70
N ILE A 26 23.00 -48.83 86.37
CA ILE A 26 22.85 -47.49 85.81
C ILE A 26 21.38 -47.15 85.63
N TYR A 27 20.75 -46.44 86.58
CA TYR A 27 19.31 -46.12 86.61
C TYR A 27 18.89 -44.99 85.69
N ASN A 28 19.73 -44.15 85.10
CA ASN A 28 19.44 -42.97 84.33
C ASN A 28 19.73 -43.16 82.82
N ILE A 29 19.95 -44.39 82.34
CA ILE A 29 20.31 -44.70 80.94
C ILE A 29 19.22 -44.31 79.97
N ASP A 30 17.97 -44.48 80.37
CA ASP A 30 16.84 -44.15 79.49
C ASP A 30 16.72 -42.62 79.23
N SER A 31 16.98 -41.81 80.25
CA SER A 31 17.12 -40.35 80.12
C SER A 31 18.21 -39.96 79.10
N LEU A 32 19.37 -40.69 79.16
CA LEU A 32 20.45 -40.44 78.21
C LEU A 32 20.06 -40.84 76.78
N ARG A 33 19.34 -41.93 76.59
CA ARG A 33 18.79 -42.39 75.32
C ARG A 33 17.80 -41.36 74.72
N GLU A 34 16.87 -40.85 75.54
CA GLU A 34 15.92 -39.79 75.13
C GLU A 34 16.65 -38.50 74.74
N ILE A 35 17.63 -38.06 75.54
CA ILE A 35 18.44 -36.86 75.17
C ILE A 35 19.18 -37.10 73.87
N ASN A 36 19.72 -38.29 73.65
CA ASN A 36 20.39 -38.62 72.39
C ASN A 36 19.44 -38.54 71.23
N ALA A 37 18.22 -39.12 71.34
CA ALA A 37 17.19 -39.07 70.30
C ALA A 37 16.85 -37.64 69.96
N ASP A 38 16.66 -36.75 70.93
CA ASP A 38 16.37 -35.33 70.70
C ASP A 38 17.52 -34.58 70.04
N VAL A 39 18.74 -34.88 70.40
CA VAL A 39 19.94 -34.27 69.77
C VAL A 39 20.14 -34.76 68.38
N GLN A 40 19.82 -36.03 68.05
CA GLN A 40 19.85 -36.58 66.70
C GLN A 40 18.82 -35.89 65.78
N VAL A 41 17.57 -35.71 66.20
CA VAL A 41 16.55 -34.97 65.48
C VAL A 41 17.00 -33.56 65.21
N ALA A 42 17.45 -32.81 66.21
CA ALA A 42 17.92 -31.45 66.06
C ALA A 42 19.16 -31.33 65.15
N SER A 43 20.06 -32.30 65.21
CA SER A 43 21.29 -32.32 64.37
C SER A 43 20.94 -32.63 62.92
N ALA A 44 19.99 -33.52 62.63
CA ALA A 44 19.57 -33.83 61.30
C ALA A 44 18.96 -32.61 60.60
N LEU A 45 18.12 -31.84 61.30
CA LEU A 45 17.54 -30.62 60.73
C LEU A 45 18.60 -29.52 60.51
N ARG A 46 19.59 -29.37 61.40
CA ARG A 46 20.69 -28.45 61.20
C ARG A 46 21.53 -28.76 59.96
N ILE A 47 21.82 -30.03 59.70
CA ILE A 47 22.57 -30.47 58.51
C ILE A 47 21.78 -30.04 57.22
N GLN A 48 20.47 -30.17 57.24
CA GLN A 48 19.65 -29.76 56.10
C GLN A 48 19.68 -28.23 55.88
N VAL A 49 19.63 -27.42 56.97
CA VAL A 49 19.81 -25.97 56.88
C VAL A 49 21.21 -25.58 56.33
N ASP A 50 22.27 -26.25 56.80
CA ASP A 50 23.62 -26.03 56.31
C ASP A 50 23.78 -26.41 54.84
N THR A 51 23.10 -27.47 54.35
CA THR A 51 23.13 -27.92 52.98
C THR A 51 22.49 -26.86 52.05
N LEU A 52 21.39 -26.25 52.44
CA LEU A 52 20.76 -25.16 51.69
C LEU A 52 21.68 -23.93 51.58
N ARG A 53 22.50 -23.67 52.55
CA ARG A 53 23.41 -22.53 52.63
C ARG A 53 24.68 -22.71 51.78
N SER A 54 25.13 -23.94 51.57
CA SER A 54 26.41 -24.25 50.89
C SER A 54 26.31 -24.33 49.36
N GLY A 55 25.11 -24.10 48.76
CA GLY A 55 24.93 -24.07 47.29
C GLY A 55 25.65 -22.87 46.66
N GLU A 56 26.49 -23.12 45.65
CA GLU A 56 27.15 -22.06 44.87
C GLU A 56 26.05 -21.26 44.12
N GLY A 57 25.89 -19.97 44.44
CA GLY A 57 25.04 -19.04 43.73
C GLY A 57 23.75 -18.59 44.43
N GLY A 58 23.54 -18.95 45.72
CA GLY A 58 22.32 -18.57 46.43
C GLY A 58 21.19 -19.61 46.32
N TYR A 59 20.10 -19.36 47.05
CA TYR A 59 18.94 -20.27 47.06
C TYR A 59 18.23 -20.23 45.73
N SER A 60 18.01 -21.40 45.07
CA SER A 60 17.25 -21.48 43.84
C SER A 60 15.73 -21.64 44.13
N LEU A 61 14.89 -21.27 43.18
CA LEU A 61 13.43 -21.48 43.30
C LEU A 61 13.04 -22.95 43.50
N LEU A 62 13.95 -23.89 43.18
CA LEU A 62 13.76 -25.33 43.38
C LEU A 62 13.83 -25.71 44.86
N ASP A 63 14.40 -24.85 45.71
CA ASP A 63 14.56 -25.10 47.15
C ASP A 63 13.37 -24.68 48.00
N GLU A 64 12.35 -24.04 47.38
CA GLU A 64 11.15 -23.52 48.08
C GLU A 64 10.41 -24.60 48.86
N ASP A 65 10.14 -25.75 48.26
CA ASP A 65 9.43 -26.86 48.92
C ASP A 65 10.28 -27.46 50.05
N THR A 66 11.60 -27.50 49.86
CA THR A 66 12.57 -27.94 50.87
C THR A 66 12.55 -27.00 52.06
N VAL A 67 12.55 -25.68 51.86
CA VAL A 67 12.51 -24.68 52.94
C VAL A 67 11.19 -24.76 53.69
N LYS A 68 10.03 -24.88 52.99
CA LYS A 68 8.74 -25.08 53.64
C LYS A 68 8.71 -26.34 54.51
N LYS A 69 9.27 -27.44 54.01
CA LYS A 69 9.39 -28.66 54.74
C LYS A 69 10.24 -28.50 55.99
N LEU A 70 11.41 -27.87 55.89
CA LEU A 70 12.27 -27.59 57.03
C LEU A 70 11.59 -26.76 58.12
N ARG A 71 10.80 -25.75 57.72
CA ARG A 71 9.98 -25.00 58.68
C ARG A 71 8.95 -25.89 59.35
N ALA A 72 8.24 -26.72 58.60
CA ALA A 72 7.27 -27.64 59.16
C ALA A 72 7.89 -28.65 60.13
N ASP A 73 9.07 -29.22 59.78
CA ASP A 73 9.80 -30.13 60.60
C ASP A 73 10.29 -29.44 61.92
N TYR A 74 10.74 -28.18 61.86
CA TYR A 74 11.06 -27.37 63.03
C TYR A 74 9.83 -27.13 63.93
N GLU A 75 8.69 -26.77 63.33
CA GLU A 75 7.46 -26.53 64.16
C GLU A 75 6.99 -27.78 64.89
N GLN A 76 7.18 -28.95 64.31
CA GLN A 76 6.83 -30.24 64.92
C GLN A 76 7.77 -30.68 66.06
N MET A 77 8.92 -30.02 66.19
CA MET A 77 9.87 -30.32 67.26
C MET A 77 9.31 -30.01 68.66
N THR A 78 9.66 -30.86 69.65
CA THR A 78 9.44 -30.59 71.11
C THR A 78 10.25 -29.39 71.55
N ASP A 79 9.87 -28.73 72.63
CA ASP A 79 10.61 -27.63 73.19
C ASP A 79 12.08 -28.00 73.53
N ARG A 80 12.32 -29.28 73.94
CA ARG A 80 13.66 -29.80 74.20
C ARG A 80 14.46 -29.90 72.88
N GLN A 81 13.88 -30.39 71.79
CA GLN A 81 14.50 -30.46 70.46
C GLN A 81 14.78 -29.07 69.92
N LYS A 82 13.83 -28.11 70.04
CA LYS A 82 14.02 -26.70 69.64
C LYS A 82 15.16 -26.03 70.36
N ARG A 83 15.36 -26.32 71.70
CA ARG A 83 16.54 -25.85 72.46
C ARG A 83 17.84 -26.44 71.90
N TYR A 84 17.85 -27.67 71.50
CA TYR A 84 19.02 -28.29 70.86
C TYR A 84 19.25 -27.79 69.46
N PHE A 85 18.20 -27.47 68.68
CA PHE A 85 18.31 -26.80 67.37
C PHE A 85 18.94 -25.42 67.50
N GLY A 86 18.52 -24.66 68.45
CA GLY A 86 19.14 -23.40 68.89
C GLY A 86 18.80 -22.22 68.07
N SER A 87 18.82 -21.02 68.68
CA SER A 87 18.40 -19.76 68.08
C SER A 87 19.20 -19.36 66.80
N SER A 88 20.51 -19.67 66.79
CA SER A 88 21.34 -19.36 65.64
C SER A 88 20.91 -20.05 64.37
N TYR A 89 20.48 -21.32 64.41
CA TYR A 89 19.96 -22.07 63.27
C TYR A 89 18.53 -21.64 62.92
N LEU A 90 17.71 -21.28 63.92
CA LEU A 90 16.41 -20.69 63.68
C LEU A 90 16.55 -19.37 62.88
N ASN A 91 17.43 -18.47 63.31
CA ASN A 91 17.70 -17.21 62.61
C ASN A 91 18.19 -17.45 61.15
N GLN A 92 18.96 -18.51 60.92
CA GLN A 92 19.41 -18.88 59.57
C GLN A 92 18.21 -19.34 58.71
N LEU A 93 17.34 -20.21 59.24
CA LEU A 93 16.15 -20.65 58.55
C LEU A 93 15.22 -19.46 58.17
N GLU A 94 14.99 -18.54 59.12
CA GLU A 94 14.23 -17.32 58.91
C GLU A 94 14.89 -16.38 57.87
N ALA A 95 16.22 -16.34 57.80
CA ALA A 95 16.92 -15.56 56.78
C ALA A 95 16.73 -16.17 55.38
N ILE A 96 16.76 -17.51 55.26
CA ILE A 96 16.46 -18.21 54.01
C ILE A 96 15.03 -17.94 53.53
N GLU A 97 14.06 -18.01 54.45
CA GLU A 97 12.66 -17.71 54.14
C GLU A 97 12.47 -16.29 53.62
N ARG A 98 13.06 -15.28 54.28
CA ARG A 98 13.00 -13.88 53.83
C ARG A 98 13.63 -13.68 52.46
N GLN A 99 14.72 -14.41 52.16
CA GLN A 99 15.35 -14.35 50.85
C GLN A 99 14.47 -14.93 49.77
N LEU A 100 13.84 -16.09 49.97
CA LEU A 100 12.88 -16.68 49.06
C LEU A 100 11.66 -15.79 48.78
N ASP A 101 11.11 -15.19 49.86
CA ASP A 101 10.01 -14.23 49.73
C ASP A 101 10.44 -13.02 48.89
N ALA A 102 11.64 -12.48 49.09
CA ALA A 102 12.15 -11.39 48.29
C ALA A 102 12.35 -11.78 46.80
N GLU A 103 12.83 -13.00 46.53
CA GLU A 103 12.99 -13.51 45.16
C GLU A 103 11.63 -13.72 44.49
N ASN A 104 10.65 -14.27 45.20
CA ASN A 104 9.28 -14.45 44.72
C ASN A 104 8.62 -13.09 44.40
N MET A 105 8.79 -12.12 45.31
CA MET A 105 8.31 -10.75 45.10
C MET A 105 8.97 -10.11 43.86
N ASN A 106 10.30 -10.25 43.73
CA ASN A 106 11.04 -9.68 42.59
C ASN A 106 10.61 -10.31 41.23
N ALA A 107 10.32 -11.62 41.22
CA ALA A 107 9.78 -12.28 40.02
C ALA A 107 8.42 -11.72 39.68
N ALA A 108 7.51 -11.58 40.65
CA ALA A 108 6.18 -10.99 40.46
C ALA A 108 6.21 -9.52 40.02
N LEU A 109 7.14 -8.72 40.59
CA LEU A 109 7.31 -7.30 40.20
C LEU A 109 7.72 -7.16 38.72
N ARG A 110 8.55 -8.06 38.19
CA ARG A 110 8.88 -8.07 36.75
C ARG A 110 7.65 -8.28 35.91
N VAL A 111 6.78 -9.22 36.28
CA VAL A 111 5.50 -9.45 35.56
C VAL A 111 4.56 -8.28 35.71
N SER A 112 4.43 -7.72 36.92
CA SER A 112 3.62 -6.53 37.19
C SER A 112 4.07 -5.32 36.35
N SER A 113 5.36 -5.19 36.11
CA SER A 113 5.93 -4.16 35.23
C SER A 113 5.49 -4.38 33.76
N LEU A 114 5.53 -5.60 33.26
CA LEU A 114 5.04 -5.94 31.91
C LEU A 114 3.56 -5.62 31.77
N ILE A 115 2.74 -5.95 32.75
CA ILE A 115 1.30 -5.63 32.78
C ILE A 115 1.09 -4.10 32.72
N ASN A 116 1.84 -3.32 33.50
CA ASN A 116 1.75 -1.86 33.48
C ASN A 116 2.16 -1.23 32.15
N GLN A 117 3.00 -1.91 31.36
CA GLN A 117 3.43 -1.47 30.03
C GLN A 117 2.40 -1.75 28.93
N ILE A 118 1.29 -2.45 29.19
CA ILE A 118 0.26 -2.75 28.21
C ILE A 118 -0.32 -1.45 27.64
N GLY A 119 -0.63 -0.47 28.49
CA GLY A 119 -1.20 0.81 28.10
C GLY A 119 -2.59 0.67 27.49
N THR A 120 -2.93 1.54 26.53
CA THR A 120 -4.22 1.48 25.81
C THR A 120 -4.33 0.22 24.98
N VAL A 121 -5.41 -0.54 25.16
CA VAL A 121 -5.65 -1.81 24.44
C VAL A 121 -6.06 -1.52 23.01
N ASN A 122 -5.20 -1.91 22.08
CA ASN A 122 -5.38 -1.83 20.62
C ASN A 122 -4.55 -2.93 19.95
N ALA A 123 -4.56 -2.99 18.62
CA ALA A 123 -3.80 -4.01 17.89
C ALA A 123 -2.29 -4.06 18.24
N LYS A 124 -1.70 -2.89 18.52
CA LYS A 124 -0.26 -2.80 18.91
C LYS A 124 0.00 -3.26 20.35
N ALA A 125 -1.04 -3.37 21.17
CA ALA A 125 -0.92 -3.89 22.53
C ALA A 125 -0.95 -5.41 22.59
N LYS A 126 -1.36 -6.10 21.51
CA LYS A 126 -1.51 -7.57 21.46
C LYS A 126 -0.25 -8.28 21.94
N ASP A 127 0.90 -7.99 21.35
CA ASP A 127 2.16 -8.67 21.69
C ASP A 127 2.57 -8.43 23.15
N ARG A 128 2.26 -7.24 23.70
CA ARG A 128 2.55 -6.91 25.11
C ARG A 128 1.63 -7.69 26.05
N ILE A 129 0.35 -7.82 25.70
CA ILE A 129 -0.62 -8.61 26.48
C ILE A 129 -0.22 -10.09 26.47
N GLU A 130 0.09 -10.66 25.30
CA GLU A 130 0.55 -12.05 25.18
C GLU A 130 1.86 -12.30 25.92
N SER A 131 2.81 -11.37 25.87
CA SER A 131 4.08 -11.45 26.59
C SER A 131 3.89 -11.39 28.10
N ALA A 132 3.01 -10.50 28.59
CA ALA A 132 2.67 -10.40 30.00
C ALA A 132 1.97 -11.67 30.50
N ARG A 133 1.03 -12.23 29.73
CA ARG A 133 0.37 -13.50 30.05
C ARG A 133 1.39 -14.65 30.14
N LYS A 134 2.24 -14.80 29.13
CA LYS A 134 3.26 -15.83 29.11
C LYS A 134 4.21 -15.72 30.31
N ALA A 135 4.59 -14.51 30.69
CA ALA A 135 5.44 -14.27 31.84
C ALA A 135 4.73 -14.60 33.17
N TYR A 136 3.43 -14.28 33.29
CA TYR A 136 2.59 -14.65 34.44
C TYR A 136 2.43 -16.16 34.58
N ASP A 137 2.14 -16.85 33.47
CA ASP A 137 1.92 -18.30 33.47
C ASP A 137 3.19 -19.09 33.82
N ALA A 138 4.37 -18.51 33.59
CA ALA A 138 5.66 -19.08 33.95
C ALA A 138 6.02 -18.94 35.44
N LEU A 139 5.27 -18.16 36.25
CA LEU A 139 5.48 -18.00 37.67
C LEU A 139 5.00 -19.24 38.43
N SER A 140 5.71 -19.55 39.56
CA SER A 140 5.20 -20.49 40.56
C SER A 140 3.94 -19.93 41.23
N GLU A 141 3.18 -20.80 41.92
CA GLU A 141 1.97 -20.35 42.63
C GLU A 141 2.32 -19.36 43.75
N ALA A 142 3.46 -19.55 44.44
CA ALA A 142 3.93 -18.58 45.44
C ALA A 142 4.25 -17.21 44.84
N GLN A 143 4.87 -17.16 43.65
CA GLN A 143 5.17 -15.92 42.94
C GLN A 143 3.90 -15.23 42.42
N LYS A 144 2.92 -16.01 41.89
CA LYS A 144 1.65 -15.50 41.43
C LYS A 144 0.89 -14.73 42.51
N ALA A 145 0.99 -15.18 43.77
CA ALA A 145 0.35 -14.53 44.91
C ALA A 145 0.81 -13.08 45.13
N TYR A 146 2.02 -12.71 44.67
CA TYR A 146 2.57 -11.34 44.77
C TYR A 146 2.21 -10.46 43.56
N VAL A 147 1.54 -10.97 42.51
CA VAL A 147 1.12 -10.16 41.33
C VAL A 147 -0.14 -9.38 41.65
N ALA A 148 0.02 -8.13 42.07
CA ALA A 148 -1.12 -7.30 42.52
C ALA A 148 -2.04 -6.78 41.39
N ASN A 149 -1.57 -6.76 40.14
CA ASN A 149 -2.28 -6.15 39.01
C ASN A 149 -2.76 -7.17 37.97
N LEU A 150 -2.99 -8.44 38.34
CA LEU A 150 -3.48 -9.49 37.46
C LEU A 150 -4.80 -9.12 36.79
N THR A 151 -5.73 -8.49 37.52
CA THR A 151 -7.03 -8.03 36.99
C THR A 151 -6.89 -7.04 35.83
N THR A 152 -5.81 -6.27 35.82
CA THR A 152 -5.50 -5.38 34.69
C THR A 152 -5.16 -6.17 33.43
N LEU A 153 -4.41 -7.26 33.54
CA LEU A 153 -4.09 -8.15 32.43
C LEU A 153 -5.37 -8.84 31.90
N GLU A 154 -6.19 -9.40 32.77
CA GLU A 154 -7.43 -10.07 32.41
C GLU A 154 -8.44 -9.13 31.74
N THR A 155 -8.52 -7.89 32.23
CA THR A 155 -9.31 -6.83 31.63
C THR A 155 -8.79 -6.47 30.23
N ALA A 156 -7.48 -6.39 30.07
CA ALA A 156 -6.84 -6.11 28.79
C ALA A 156 -7.08 -7.23 27.77
N GLU A 157 -7.00 -8.48 28.17
CA GLU A 157 -7.30 -9.65 27.33
C GLU A 157 -8.77 -9.67 26.89
N THR A 158 -9.68 -9.44 27.83
CA THR A 158 -11.13 -9.33 27.53
C THR A 158 -11.40 -8.18 26.55
N SER A 159 -10.74 -7.05 26.72
CA SER A 159 -10.88 -5.90 25.82
C SER A 159 -10.30 -6.20 24.44
N LEU A 160 -9.15 -6.86 24.37
CA LEU A 160 -8.50 -7.25 23.12
C LEU A 160 -9.38 -8.22 22.31
N SER A 161 -10.03 -9.20 22.98
CA SER A 161 -10.90 -10.17 22.32
C SER A 161 -12.14 -9.56 21.68
N LYS A 162 -12.58 -8.39 22.14
CA LYS A 162 -13.71 -7.62 21.59
C LYS A 162 -13.33 -6.71 20.43
N LEU A 163 -12.04 -6.49 20.17
CA LEU A 163 -11.61 -5.61 19.08
C LEU A 163 -11.76 -6.30 17.73
N GLU A 164 -12.32 -5.54 16.78
CA GLU A 164 -12.43 -5.93 15.38
C GLU A 164 -11.12 -5.58 14.65
N PHE A 165 -10.41 -6.56 14.15
CA PHE A 165 -9.16 -6.38 13.40
C PHE A 165 -9.34 -6.51 11.87
N SER A 166 -10.58 -6.68 11.41
CA SER A 166 -10.87 -6.73 9.98
C SER A 166 -10.80 -5.36 9.34
N ILE A 167 -9.87 -5.19 8.38
CA ILE A 167 -9.73 -3.92 7.65
C ILE A 167 -10.96 -3.57 6.81
N ALA A 168 -11.87 -4.54 6.57
CA ALA A 168 -13.16 -4.31 5.94
C ALA A 168 -14.03 -3.31 6.73
N LYS A 169 -13.80 -3.17 8.04
CA LYS A 169 -14.47 -2.21 8.94
C LYS A 169 -13.74 -0.88 9.08
N ALA A 170 -12.58 -0.73 8.42
CA ALA A 170 -11.78 0.48 8.52
C ALA A 170 -12.46 1.68 7.85
N THR A 171 -12.25 2.86 8.43
CA THR A 171 -12.60 4.15 7.85
C THR A 171 -11.45 4.61 6.96
N VAL A 172 -11.76 5.02 5.74
CA VAL A 172 -10.81 5.57 4.77
C VAL A 172 -11.23 6.99 4.44
N SER A 173 -10.28 7.94 4.45
CA SER A 173 -10.55 9.32 4.05
C SER A 173 -11.01 9.39 2.58
N SER A 174 -11.73 10.47 2.22
CA SER A 174 -12.22 10.66 0.85
C SER A 174 -11.07 10.64 -0.16
N LEU A 175 -11.24 9.89 -1.23
CA LEU A 175 -10.28 9.79 -2.33
C LEU A 175 -10.47 10.87 -3.41
N GLY A 176 -11.63 11.53 -3.45
CA GLY A 176 -11.89 12.63 -4.35
C GLY A 176 -12.05 12.24 -5.82
N SER A 177 -11.77 13.20 -6.69
CA SER A 177 -11.87 13.08 -8.15
C SER A 177 -10.68 13.78 -8.80
N TYR A 178 -10.04 13.13 -9.78
CA TYR A 178 -8.79 13.56 -10.39
C TYR A 178 -8.96 13.72 -11.90
N ARG A 179 -8.15 14.56 -12.54
CA ARG A 179 -8.10 14.65 -14.00
C ARG A 179 -7.09 13.66 -14.55
N TYR A 180 -7.34 13.19 -15.76
CA TYR A 180 -6.41 12.36 -16.50
C TYR A 180 -5.06 13.09 -16.68
N SER A 181 -3.97 12.45 -16.27
CA SER A 181 -2.60 12.99 -16.35
C SER A 181 -1.73 12.32 -17.40
N GLY A 182 -2.18 11.20 -17.95
CA GLY A 182 -1.38 10.34 -18.84
C GLY A 182 -0.56 9.27 -18.09
N THR A 183 -0.43 9.39 -16.77
CA THR A 183 0.26 8.44 -15.87
C THR A 183 -0.74 7.77 -14.93
N ALA A 184 -0.31 6.73 -14.24
CA ALA A 184 -1.10 6.12 -13.19
C ALA A 184 -1.25 7.09 -12.00
N LEU A 185 -2.47 7.22 -11.47
CA LEU A 185 -2.80 8.08 -10.33
C LEU A 185 -2.82 7.24 -9.05
N THR A 186 -2.10 7.70 -8.04
CA THR A 186 -2.00 7.05 -6.73
C THR A 186 -2.33 8.05 -5.62
N PRO A 187 -3.62 8.40 -5.44
CA PRO A 187 -4.03 9.35 -4.42
C PRO A 187 -3.58 8.93 -3.02
N SER A 188 -3.14 9.89 -2.20
CA SER A 188 -2.89 9.68 -0.78
C SER A 188 -4.21 9.68 -0.01
N PHE A 189 -4.30 8.86 1.03
CA PHE A 189 -5.44 8.75 1.92
C PHE A 189 -4.99 8.24 3.28
N THR A 190 -5.87 8.29 4.26
CA THR A 190 -5.64 7.74 5.60
C THR A 190 -6.60 6.59 5.86
N VAL A 191 -6.13 5.58 6.57
CA VAL A 191 -6.92 4.44 7.04
C VAL A 191 -6.93 4.45 8.55
N SER A 192 -8.11 4.30 9.17
CA SER A 192 -8.25 4.22 10.62
C SER A 192 -9.20 3.07 10.99
N LEU A 193 -8.86 2.33 12.04
CA LEU A 193 -9.69 1.26 12.59
C LEU A 193 -9.69 1.37 14.11
N ASN A 194 -10.86 1.25 14.74
CA ASN A 194 -11.03 1.39 16.19
C ASN A 194 -10.40 2.68 16.77
N GLY A 195 -10.53 3.82 16.03
CA GLY A 195 -9.93 5.09 16.41
C GLY A 195 -8.41 5.20 16.22
N VAL A 196 -7.73 4.13 15.81
CA VAL A 196 -6.29 4.10 15.56
C VAL A 196 -6.01 4.33 14.08
N LYS A 197 -5.12 5.29 13.78
CA LYS A 197 -4.60 5.50 12.43
C LYS A 197 -3.59 4.39 12.09
N LEU A 198 -3.84 3.69 10.98
CA LEU A 198 -2.99 2.61 10.50
C LEU A 198 -1.85 3.15 9.62
N VAL A 199 -0.76 2.41 9.57
CA VAL A 199 0.47 2.75 8.83
C VAL A 199 0.57 1.85 7.60
N GLN A 200 0.67 2.48 6.40
CA GLN A 200 0.87 1.75 5.16
C GLN A 200 2.18 0.96 5.21
N ASP A 201 2.19 -0.21 4.57
CA ASP A 201 3.26 -1.20 4.47
C ASP A 201 3.60 -1.93 5.78
N LEU A 202 3.19 -1.40 6.95
CA LEU A 202 3.25 -2.07 8.24
C LEU A 202 1.90 -2.76 8.56
N ASP A 203 0.82 -1.99 8.64
CA ASP A 203 -0.51 -2.44 9.06
C ASP A 203 -1.39 -2.88 7.87
N TYR A 204 -1.13 -2.36 6.68
CA TYR A 204 -1.85 -2.69 5.44
C TYR A 204 -1.00 -2.44 4.20
N SER A 205 -1.36 -3.11 3.09
CA SER A 205 -0.82 -2.86 1.76
C SER A 205 -1.87 -2.22 0.85
N VAL A 206 -1.42 -1.52 -0.22
CA VAL A 206 -2.29 -0.82 -1.16
C VAL A 206 -2.01 -1.28 -2.59
N THR A 207 -3.08 -1.58 -3.33
CA THR A 207 -3.03 -1.87 -4.76
C THR A 207 -4.02 -0.99 -5.50
N TYR A 208 -3.57 -0.34 -6.58
CA TYR A 208 -4.42 0.48 -7.43
C TYR A 208 -4.77 -0.29 -8.71
N LEU A 209 -6.05 -0.24 -9.11
CA LEU A 209 -6.56 -0.88 -10.31
C LEU A 209 -7.29 0.15 -11.18
N SER A 210 -7.11 0.05 -12.51
CA SER A 210 -7.74 0.95 -13.49
C SER A 210 -7.46 2.44 -13.25
N ASN A 211 -6.33 2.77 -12.65
CA ASN A 211 -5.98 4.10 -12.14
C ASN A 211 -5.27 5.01 -13.15
N LYS A 212 -5.31 4.68 -14.45
CA LYS A 212 -4.61 5.46 -15.49
C LYS A 212 -5.58 6.18 -16.43
N ASN A 213 -6.66 5.54 -16.85
CA ASN A 213 -7.58 6.09 -17.86
C ASN A 213 -8.84 6.63 -17.19
N VAL A 214 -9.58 7.47 -17.92
CA VAL A 214 -10.87 8.02 -17.52
C VAL A 214 -11.85 6.91 -17.14
N GLY A 215 -12.52 7.09 -16.02
CA GLY A 215 -13.47 6.13 -15.47
C GLY A 215 -13.35 6.02 -13.95
N THR A 216 -13.84 4.90 -13.42
CA THR A 216 -13.75 4.59 -11.98
C THR A 216 -12.53 3.72 -11.72
N ALA A 217 -11.57 4.27 -10.99
CA ALA A 217 -10.41 3.55 -10.48
C ALA A 217 -10.72 2.93 -9.11
N LYS A 218 -10.00 1.88 -8.74
CA LYS A 218 -10.15 1.18 -7.45
C LYS A 218 -8.84 1.24 -6.66
N VAL A 219 -9.00 1.35 -5.35
CA VAL A 219 -7.94 1.17 -4.36
C VAL A 219 -8.31 -0.04 -3.53
N VAL A 220 -7.50 -1.07 -3.56
CA VAL A 220 -7.64 -2.27 -2.73
C VAL A 220 -6.66 -2.15 -1.57
N ILE A 221 -7.17 -2.17 -0.36
CA ILE A 221 -6.43 -2.05 0.89
C ILE A 221 -6.51 -3.41 1.57
N CYS A 222 -5.38 -4.09 1.74
CA CYS A 222 -5.32 -5.42 2.34
C CYS A 222 -4.60 -5.34 3.68
N GLY A 223 -5.18 -5.94 4.72
CA GLY A 223 -4.57 -6.00 6.05
C GLY A 223 -3.26 -6.79 6.07
N LYS A 224 -2.35 -6.40 6.98
CA LYS A 224 -1.07 -7.05 7.25
C LYS A 224 -0.90 -7.25 8.76
N GLY A 225 -0.07 -8.22 9.15
CA GLY A 225 0.19 -8.53 10.55
C GLY A 225 -1.08 -9.01 11.26
N VAL A 226 -1.50 -8.29 12.29
CA VAL A 226 -2.73 -8.61 13.05
C VAL A 226 -4.01 -8.20 12.33
N TYR A 227 -3.92 -7.37 11.29
CA TYR A 227 -5.09 -6.93 10.51
C TYR A 227 -5.42 -7.91 9.41
N THR A 228 -6.69 -8.25 9.28
CA THR A 228 -7.22 -9.26 8.34
C THR A 228 -8.10 -8.64 7.27
N ASN A 229 -8.47 -9.45 6.26
CA ASN A 229 -9.38 -9.09 5.19
C ASN A 229 -8.88 -7.92 4.31
N SER A 230 -9.77 -7.42 3.45
CA SER A 230 -9.49 -6.30 2.55
C SER A 230 -10.68 -5.36 2.44
N LEU A 231 -10.40 -4.12 2.05
CA LEU A 231 -11.38 -3.08 1.79
C LEU A 231 -11.09 -2.47 0.42
N THR A 232 -12.11 -2.34 -0.41
CA THR A 232 -12.01 -1.65 -1.71
C THR A 232 -12.72 -0.31 -1.65
N LYS A 233 -12.03 0.74 -2.07
CA LYS A 233 -12.57 2.09 -2.30
C LYS A 233 -12.37 2.49 -3.75
N THR A 234 -13.13 3.47 -4.21
CA THR A 234 -13.08 3.96 -5.58
C THR A 234 -12.82 5.45 -5.62
N PHE A 235 -12.21 5.89 -6.72
CA PHE A 235 -12.10 7.31 -7.07
C PHE A 235 -12.36 7.50 -8.57
N THR A 236 -12.74 8.73 -8.95
CA THR A 236 -13.08 9.02 -10.33
C THR A 236 -11.93 9.71 -11.05
N ILE A 237 -11.60 9.23 -12.26
CA ILE A 237 -10.70 9.91 -13.19
C ILE A 237 -11.57 10.58 -14.27
N ARG A 238 -11.55 11.91 -14.31
CA ARG A 238 -12.28 12.72 -15.27
C ARG A 238 -11.42 13.01 -16.49
N PRO A 239 -12.06 13.23 -17.67
CA PRO A 239 -11.32 13.63 -18.86
C PRO A 239 -10.53 14.92 -18.64
N GLU A 240 -9.33 14.98 -19.21
CA GLU A 240 -8.56 16.21 -19.27
C GLU A 240 -9.06 17.08 -20.44
N THR A 241 -9.02 18.40 -20.24
CA THR A 241 -9.41 19.34 -21.29
C THR A 241 -8.29 19.52 -22.31
N MET A 242 -8.63 19.44 -23.59
CA MET A 242 -7.70 19.81 -24.64
C MET A 242 -7.96 21.22 -25.21
N ALA A 243 -8.59 22.11 -24.43
CA ALA A 243 -8.92 23.46 -24.88
C ALA A 243 -7.67 24.28 -25.30
N SER A 244 -6.52 23.99 -24.73
CA SER A 244 -5.21 24.59 -25.10
C SER A 244 -4.48 23.87 -26.23
N ALA A 245 -5.05 22.80 -26.81
CA ALA A 245 -4.41 22.09 -27.90
C ALA A 245 -4.38 22.91 -29.18
N VAL A 246 -3.36 22.70 -29.99
CA VAL A 246 -3.15 23.40 -31.26
C VAL A 246 -3.43 22.45 -32.42
N ILE A 247 -4.23 22.91 -33.37
CA ILE A 247 -4.45 22.23 -34.68
C ILE A 247 -3.38 22.70 -35.64
N THR A 248 -2.53 21.79 -36.10
CA THR A 248 -1.48 22.05 -37.11
C THR A 248 -1.78 21.35 -38.44
N GLY A 249 -1.05 21.70 -39.52
CA GLY A 249 -1.20 21.06 -40.83
C GLY A 249 -2.36 21.61 -41.67
N CYS A 250 -3.23 22.46 -41.11
CA CYS A 250 -4.29 23.12 -41.89
C CYS A 250 -3.75 24.40 -42.55
N LYS A 251 -3.75 24.44 -43.91
CA LYS A 251 -3.42 25.66 -44.68
C LYS A 251 -4.63 26.60 -44.69
N ALA A 252 -4.38 27.92 -44.72
CA ALA A 252 -5.45 28.89 -44.79
C ALA A 252 -6.31 28.80 -46.07
N LYS A 253 -5.76 28.31 -47.21
CA LYS A 253 -6.43 28.22 -48.50
C LYS A 253 -6.17 26.89 -49.20
N TYR A 254 -7.19 26.33 -49.79
CA TYR A 254 -7.17 25.16 -50.66
C TYR A 254 -7.90 25.44 -51.95
N SER A 255 -7.42 24.92 -53.09
CA SER A 255 -8.09 25.09 -54.40
C SER A 255 -9.31 24.19 -54.47
N TYR A 256 -10.37 24.68 -55.07
CA TYR A 256 -11.57 23.90 -55.38
C TYR A 256 -11.23 22.69 -56.26
N THR A 257 -11.62 21.51 -55.82
CA THR A 257 -11.40 20.24 -56.56
C THR A 257 -12.69 19.61 -57.10
N GLY A 258 -13.83 20.10 -56.62
CA GLY A 258 -15.14 19.47 -56.87
C GLY A 258 -15.42 18.26 -55.94
N LYS A 259 -14.45 17.80 -55.16
CA LYS A 259 -14.55 16.79 -54.10
C LYS A 259 -14.46 17.47 -52.75
N GLN A 260 -14.75 16.76 -51.70
CA GLN A 260 -14.48 17.24 -50.32
C GLN A 260 -12.98 17.52 -50.15
N VAL A 261 -12.66 18.66 -49.61
CA VAL A 261 -11.29 19.01 -49.14
C VAL A 261 -11.17 18.60 -47.70
N LYS A 262 -10.31 17.64 -47.42
CA LYS A 262 -10.04 17.11 -46.09
C LYS A 262 -8.55 17.27 -45.76
N PRO A 263 -8.12 18.43 -45.21
CA PRO A 263 -6.75 18.63 -44.80
C PRO A 263 -6.27 17.56 -43.81
N LEU A 264 -5.07 17.07 -44.00
CA LEU A 264 -4.42 16.27 -42.99
C LEU A 264 -3.94 17.22 -41.86
N ILE A 265 -4.47 17.04 -40.68
CA ILE A 265 -4.14 17.84 -39.52
C ILE A 265 -3.54 16.97 -38.44
N GLN A 266 -2.79 17.62 -37.54
CA GLN A 266 -2.37 17.07 -36.28
C GLN A 266 -2.95 17.92 -35.16
N VAL A 267 -3.31 17.29 -34.05
CA VAL A 267 -3.72 17.96 -32.81
C VAL A 267 -2.63 17.72 -31.79
N VAL A 268 -2.01 18.81 -31.34
CA VAL A 268 -0.90 18.76 -30.37
C VAL A 268 -1.36 19.39 -29.06
N TRP A 269 -1.25 18.63 -27.98
CA TRP A 269 -1.59 19.05 -26.63
C TRP A 269 -0.41 18.80 -25.70
N ASN A 270 0.09 19.84 -25.02
CA ASN A 270 1.27 19.79 -24.15
C ASN A 270 2.45 19.01 -24.77
N GLY A 271 2.78 19.31 -26.04
CA GLY A 271 3.85 18.63 -26.78
C GLY A 271 3.52 17.23 -27.30
N LYS A 272 2.39 16.64 -26.91
CA LYS A 272 1.95 15.31 -27.33
C LYS A 272 1.05 15.40 -28.55
N ILE A 273 1.31 14.59 -29.58
CA ILE A 273 0.42 14.42 -30.74
C ILE A 273 -0.71 13.47 -30.34
N LEU A 274 -1.94 13.97 -30.36
CA LEU A 274 -3.14 13.20 -30.08
C LEU A 274 -3.55 12.37 -31.31
N ARG A 275 -4.18 11.22 -31.09
CA ARG A 275 -4.55 10.25 -32.12
C ARG A 275 -6.02 10.39 -32.50
N ASN A 276 -6.28 10.55 -33.80
CA ASN A 276 -7.65 10.56 -34.34
C ASN A 276 -8.34 9.22 -34.04
N ASN A 277 -9.62 9.26 -33.73
CA ASN A 277 -10.52 8.17 -33.36
C ASN A 277 -10.21 7.52 -31.98
N THR A 278 -9.07 7.81 -31.37
CA THR A 278 -8.72 7.39 -30.00
C THR A 278 -8.89 8.53 -28.99
N ASP A 279 -8.17 9.63 -29.23
CA ASP A 279 -8.10 10.78 -28.34
C ASP A 279 -9.07 11.89 -28.73
N TYR A 280 -9.48 11.93 -30.01
CA TYR A 280 -10.47 12.87 -30.55
C TYR A 280 -11.20 12.31 -31.77
N THR A 281 -12.32 12.92 -32.13
CA THR A 281 -13.02 12.75 -33.41
C THR A 281 -12.89 13.97 -34.27
N LEU A 282 -12.98 13.79 -35.60
CA LEU A 282 -12.75 14.83 -36.59
C LEU A 282 -13.97 14.97 -37.53
N LEU A 283 -14.52 16.17 -37.58
CA LEU A 283 -15.62 16.50 -38.47
C LEU A 283 -15.26 17.69 -39.36
N TYR A 284 -15.48 17.56 -40.69
CA TYR A 284 -15.34 18.65 -41.69
C TYR A 284 -16.70 19.21 -42.04
N LYS A 285 -16.82 20.57 -41.96
CA LYS A 285 -18.05 21.29 -42.37
C LYS A 285 -17.79 22.14 -43.60
N ASN A 286 -18.77 22.21 -44.49
CA ASN A 286 -18.77 23.03 -45.72
C ASN A 286 -17.59 22.80 -46.66
N ASN A 287 -16.93 21.67 -46.59
CA ASN A 287 -15.63 21.39 -47.20
C ASN A 287 -15.68 20.94 -48.68
N LYS A 288 -16.82 21.11 -49.37
CA LYS A 288 -16.98 20.71 -50.77
C LYS A 288 -17.18 21.90 -51.72
N LYS A 289 -17.83 22.96 -51.27
CA LYS A 289 -18.13 24.15 -52.07
C LYS A 289 -17.08 25.23 -51.79
N ARG A 290 -16.93 26.19 -52.74
CA ARG A 290 -16.12 27.38 -52.51
C ARG A 290 -16.69 28.21 -51.38
N GLY A 291 -15.78 28.78 -50.58
CA GLY A 291 -16.12 29.58 -49.43
C GLY A 291 -15.41 29.09 -48.17
N SER A 292 -15.87 29.56 -47.05
CA SER A 292 -15.34 29.14 -45.74
C SER A 292 -15.74 27.70 -45.42
N ALA A 293 -14.78 26.91 -44.96
CA ALA A 293 -14.97 25.55 -44.53
C ALA A 293 -14.39 25.40 -43.11
N GLY A 294 -14.91 24.51 -42.33
CA GLY A 294 -14.51 24.29 -40.95
C GLY A 294 -14.02 22.87 -40.67
N ILE A 295 -13.18 22.78 -39.66
CA ILE A 295 -12.75 21.56 -39.03
C ILE A 295 -13.21 21.64 -37.56
N VAL A 296 -13.87 20.60 -37.08
CA VAL A 296 -14.27 20.45 -35.68
C VAL A 296 -13.58 19.22 -35.15
N VAL A 297 -12.81 19.41 -34.10
CA VAL A 297 -12.10 18.36 -33.34
C VAL A 297 -12.77 18.23 -31.98
N THR A 298 -13.33 17.09 -31.69
CA THR A 298 -14.01 16.84 -30.40
C THR A 298 -13.27 15.78 -29.62
N GLY A 299 -12.89 16.09 -28.38
CA GLY A 299 -12.19 15.17 -27.45
C GLY A 299 -12.98 13.89 -27.24
N LYS A 300 -12.27 12.79 -27.05
CA LYS A 300 -12.81 11.45 -26.85
C LYS A 300 -11.95 10.68 -25.84
N GLY A 301 -12.57 9.76 -25.10
CA GLY A 301 -11.86 8.91 -24.14
C GLY A 301 -11.27 9.71 -22.98
N ASN A 302 -9.96 9.81 -22.95
CA ASN A 302 -9.25 10.53 -21.90
C ASN A 302 -9.26 12.06 -22.04
N TYR A 303 -9.83 12.58 -23.14
CA TYR A 303 -9.85 14.01 -23.43
C TYR A 303 -11.28 14.52 -23.62
N SER A 304 -11.48 15.78 -23.28
CA SER A 304 -12.73 16.52 -23.43
C SER A 304 -12.50 17.83 -24.18
N SER A 305 -13.58 18.59 -24.43
CA SER A 305 -13.63 19.87 -25.13
C SER A 305 -13.65 19.73 -26.68
N THR A 306 -13.94 20.85 -27.33
CA THR A 306 -14.01 20.96 -28.79
C THR A 306 -13.14 22.11 -29.27
N LEU A 307 -12.33 21.84 -30.29
CA LEU A 307 -11.53 22.83 -30.99
C LEU A 307 -12.04 23.02 -32.38
N THR A 308 -11.90 24.21 -32.94
CA THR A 308 -12.27 24.50 -34.31
C THR A 308 -11.12 25.15 -35.08
N ALA A 309 -11.00 24.81 -36.33
CA ALA A 309 -10.15 25.52 -37.27
C ALA A 309 -10.92 25.80 -38.54
N SER A 310 -10.55 26.83 -39.29
CA SER A 310 -11.20 27.18 -40.57
C SER A 310 -10.17 27.29 -41.68
N PHE A 311 -10.65 27.04 -42.89
CA PHE A 311 -9.92 27.24 -44.14
C PHE A 311 -10.83 27.73 -45.21
N THR A 312 -10.26 28.37 -46.28
CA THR A 312 -11.03 28.84 -47.38
C THR A 312 -10.82 27.96 -48.62
N ILE A 313 -11.89 27.48 -49.26
CA ILE A 313 -11.83 26.86 -50.56
C ILE A 313 -11.93 27.96 -51.62
N VAL A 314 -10.80 28.23 -52.30
CA VAL A 314 -10.70 29.26 -53.31
C VAL A 314 -10.93 28.71 -54.71
N ARG A 315 -11.17 29.60 -55.69
CA ARG A 315 -11.32 29.23 -57.11
C ARG A 315 -10.09 28.48 -57.63
N ALA A 316 -10.28 27.36 -58.33
CA ALA A 316 -9.19 26.66 -58.99
C ALA A 316 -8.78 27.36 -60.28
N SER A 317 -7.48 27.52 -60.47
CA SER A 317 -6.95 28.23 -61.66
C SER A 317 -6.95 27.34 -62.90
N VAL A 318 -7.61 27.77 -64.01
CA VAL A 318 -7.57 27.08 -65.31
C VAL A 318 -6.23 27.23 -66.06
N LYS A 319 -5.27 28.00 -65.52
CA LYS A 319 -3.93 28.16 -66.16
C LYS A 319 -3.23 26.80 -66.33
N LYS A 320 -3.47 25.85 -65.40
CA LYS A 320 -2.90 24.48 -65.40
C LYS A 320 -3.83 23.47 -66.10
N ALA A 321 -4.98 23.88 -66.69
CA ALA A 321 -5.89 22.97 -67.34
C ALA A 321 -5.26 22.39 -68.61
N SER A 322 -5.52 21.13 -68.92
CA SER A 322 -5.24 20.54 -70.21
C SER A 322 -6.36 20.89 -71.17
N VAL A 323 -6.03 21.24 -72.42
CA VAL A 323 -7.00 21.57 -73.48
C VAL A 323 -6.69 20.69 -74.68
N THR A 324 -7.63 19.88 -75.08
CA THR A 324 -7.49 18.95 -76.17
C THR A 324 -8.48 19.31 -77.29
N GLY A 325 -8.25 18.88 -78.53
CA GLY A 325 -9.08 19.18 -79.69
C GLY A 325 -8.77 20.49 -80.40
N LEU A 326 -7.72 21.25 -79.93
CA LEU A 326 -7.20 22.37 -80.65
C LEU A 326 -6.13 21.87 -81.65
N LYS A 327 -6.42 21.98 -82.96
CA LYS A 327 -5.46 21.68 -84.03
C LYS A 327 -4.48 22.85 -84.15
N ALA A 328 -3.30 22.56 -84.61
CA ALA A 328 -2.24 23.60 -84.79
C ALA A 328 -2.61 24.55 -85.98
N VAL A 329 -3.34 24.05 -86.96
CA VAL A 329 -3.68 24.77 -88.19
C VAL A 329 -5.15 24.52 -88.57
N TYR A 330 -5.87 25.55 -89.06
CA TYR A 330 -7.20 25.53 -89.60
C TYR A 330 -7.20 26.23 -90.90
N ALA A 331 -8.02 25.77 -91.89
CA ALA A 331 -8.24 26.44 -93.14
C ALA A 331 -9.06 27.76 -93.01
N ARG A 332 -8.71 28.80 -93.78
CA ARG A 332 -9.48 30.05 -93.83
C ARG A 332 -10.80 29.81 -94.54
N THR A 333 -11.89 30.04 -93.84
CA THR A 333 -13.30 29.89 -94.42
C THR A 333 -14.00 31.21 -94.66
N GLY A 334 -13.32 32.34 -94.51
CA GLY A 334 -13.94 33.66 -94.51
C GLY A 334 -14.74 34.00 -93.26
N LYS A 335 -15.14 33.01 -92.53
CA LYS A 335 -15.85 33.14 -91.21
C LYS A 335 -14.88 33.00 -90.06
N ALA A 336 -15.27 33.42 -88.84
CA ALA A 336 -14.42 33.32 -87.60
C ALA A 336 -14.25 31.82 -87.23
N VAL A 337 -13.04 31.32 -87.20
CA VAL A 337 -12.68 29.95 -86.79
C VAL A 337 -12.81 29.86 -85.26
N LYS A 338 -13.73 28.99 -84.77
CA LYS A 338 -14.02 28.78 -83.37
C LYS A 338 -13.83 27.30 -83.01
N PRO A 339 -12.65 26.79 -82.80
CA PRO A 339 -12.36 25.41 -82.50
C PRO A 339 -13.17 24.86 -81.31
N LYS A 340 -13.73 23.68 -81.46
CA LYS A 340 -14.33 22.94 -80.36
C LYS A 340 -13.21 22.30 -79.57
N VAL A 341 -13.12 22.58 -78.25
CA VAL A 341 -12.07 22.06 -77.33
C VAL A 341 -12.68 21.43 -76.13
N THR A 342 -12.02 20.43 -75.60
CA THR A 342 -12.27 19.84 -74.25
C THR A 342 -11.29 20.35 -73.30
N VAL A 343 -11.75 20.89 -72.17
CA VAL A 343 -10.93 21.43 -71.11
C VAL A 343 -10.99 20.49 -69.85
N LYS A 344 -9.85 20.02 -69.38
CA LYS A 344 -9.76 19.16 -68.13
C LYS A 344 -8.85 19.82 -67.15
N LEU A 345 -9.19 19.75 -65.87
CA LEU A 345 -8.31 20.18 -64.76
C LEU A 345 -8.31 19.11 -63.66
N GLY A 346 -7.13 18.63 -63.30
CA GLY A 346 -6.97 17.51 -62.31
C GLY A 346 -7.79 16.27 -62.72
N GLY A 347 -7.74 15.88 -64.04
CA GLY A 347 -8.49 14.76 -64.61
C GLY A 347 -9.98 15.01 -64.85
N LYS A 348 -10.58 16.06 -64.29
CA LYS A 348 -12.00 16.38 -64.38
C LYS A 348 -12.30 17.19 -65.67
N LYS A 349 -13.23 16.74 -66.48
CA LYS A 349 -13.77 17.49 -67.64
C LYS A 349 -14.61 18.66 -67.13
N LEU A 350 -14.26 19.89 -67.58
CA LEU A 350 -14.97 21.10 -67.23
C LEU A 350 -16.11 21.34 -68.17
N LYS A 351 -17.20 21.96 -67.68
CA LYS A 351 -18.39 22.29 -68.51
C LYS A 351 -18.31 23.71 -68.99
N LYS A 352 -18.39 23.89 -70.36
CA LYS A 352 -18.45 25.22 -71.05
C LYS A 352 -19.67 26.01 -70.53
N LYS A 353 -19.52 27.32 -70.39
CA LYS A 353 -20.47 28.29 -69.81
C LYS A 353 -20.60 28.22 -68.29
N ARG A 354 -20.53 27.03 -67.66
CA ARG A 354 -20.60 26.86 -66.18
C ARG A 354 -19.22 27.00 -65.45
N ASP A 355 -18.21 26.34 -66.04
CA ASP A 355 -16.89 26.22 -65.43
C ASP A 355 -15.86 27.09 -66.16
N TYR A 356 -16.03 27.32 -67.46
CA TYR A 356 -15.19 28.18 -68.27
C TYR A 356 -15.96 28.76 -69.45
N ILE A 357 -15.47 29.87 -70.00
CA ILE A 357 -15.88 30.47 -71.26
C ILE A 357 -14.70 30.49 -72.23
N LEU A 358 -15.02 30.46 -73.53
CA LEU A 358 -14.03 30.57 -74.58
C LEU A 358 -14.15 31.94 -75.23
N SER A 359 -13.07 32.58 -75.54
CA SER A 359 -13.00 33.75 -76.40
C SER A 359 -11.84 33.59 -77.36
N TYR A 360 -11.98 34.23 -78.51
CA TYR A 360 -11.06 34.12 -79.61
C TYR A 360 -10.66 35.52 -80.08
N ARG A 361 -9.34 35.68 -80.50
CA ARG A 361 -8.87 36.89 -81.12
C ARG A 361 -8.08 36.55 -82.37
N LYS A 362 -8.11 37.46 -83.34
CA LYS A 362 -7.44 37.31 -84.65
C LYS A 362 -7.86 35.98 -85.37
N ASN A 363 -9.08 35.49 -85.18
CA ASN A 363 -9.53 34.19 -85.65
C ASN A 363 -10.37 34.23 -86.98
N LYS A 364 -10.24 35.32 -87.81
CA LYS A 364 -10.93 35.44 -89.08
C LYS A 364 -9.93 35.59 -90.22
N LYS A 365 -8.78 36.25 -90.03
CA LYS A 365 -7.78 36.48 -91.08
C LYS A 365 -6.67 35.44 -91.02
N LYS A 366 -5.93 35.25 -92.14
CA LYS A 366 -4.69 34.46 -92.22
C LYS A 366 -3.71 34.98 -91.17
N GLY A 367 -3.03 34.03 -90.43
CA GLY A 367 -2.05 34.38 -89.40
C GLY A 367 -2.27 33.59 -88.10
N THR A 368 -1.65 34.07 -86.97
CA THR A 368 -1.74 33.44 -85.67
C THR A 368 -2.99 33.93 -84.92
N ALA A 369 -3.92 33.04 -84.66
CA ALA A 369 -5.08 33.27 -83.84
C ALA A 369 -4.84 32.84 -82.37
N LEU A 370 -5.63 33.37 -81.48
CA LEU A 370 -5.57 33.12 -80.03
C LEU A 370 -6.90 32.57 -79.54
N LEU A 371 -6.79 31.50 -78.79
CA LEU A 371 -7.85 30.93 -77.94
C LEU A 371 -7.58 31.31 -76.51
N TYR A 372 -8.56 31.85 -75.80
CA TYR A 372 -8.52 32.11 -74.36
C TYR A 372 -9.60 31.21 -73.69
N VAL A 373 -9.13 30.42 -72.71
CA VAL A 373 -9.98 29.67 -71.81
C VAL A 373 -10.04 30.43 -70.50
N LYS A 374 -11.13 31.12 -70.22
CA LYS A 374 -11.29 31.92 -68.99
C LYS A 374 -12.16 31.14 -67.99
N GLY A 375 -11.63 30.87 -66.79
CA GLY A 375 -12.37 30.24 -65.72
C GLY A 375 -13.50 31.13 -65.18
N VAL A 376 -14.65 30.50 -64.90
CA VAL A 376 -15.81 31.15 -64.27
C VAL A 376 -16.40 30.26 -63.19
N GLY A 377 -17.30 30.78 -62.37
CA GLY A 377 -17.91 30.02 -61.26
C GLY A 377 -16.87 29.62 -60.22
N ASN A 378 -16.64 28.33 -60.10
CA ASN A 378 -15.64 27.77 -59.15
C ASN A 378 -14.21 27.78 -59.68
N TYR A 379 -13.99 28.35 -60.88
CA TYR A 379 -12.71 28.42 -61.57
C TYR A 379 -12.31 29.87 -61.84
N SER A 380 -11.01 30.14 -61.96
CA SER A 380 -10.43 31.45 -62.16
C SER A 380 -9.26 31.40 -63.13
N GLY A 381 -8.74 32.56 -63.47
CA GLY A 381 -7.58 32.69 -64.36
C GLY A 381 -7.92 32.50 -65.82
N THR A 382 -6.96 32.68 -66.70
CA THR A 382 -7.10 32.55 -68.17
C THR A 382 -5.90 31.77 -68.71
N LYS A 383 -6.22 30.73 -69.52
CA LYS A 383 -5.19 30.00 -70.28
C LYS A 383 -5.26 30.48 -71.71
N LYS A 384 -4.16 30.97 -72.27
CA LYS A 384 -3.98 31.44 -73.65
C LYS A 384 -3.28 30.36 -74.44
N MET A 385 -3.86 30.09 -75.66
CA MET A 385 -3.33 29.14 -76.63
C MET A 385 -3.28 29.77 -77.99
N LYS A 386 -2.40 29.33 -78.85
CA LYS A 386 -2.22 29.83 -80.23
C LYS A 386 -2.61 28.71 -81.19
N PHE A 387 -3.16 29.11 -82.37
CA PHE A 387 -3.35 28.25 -83.52
C PHE A 387 -3.18 29.08 -84.79
N LYS A 388 -2.90 28.48 -85.94
CA LYS A 388 -2.68 29.16 -87.18
C LYS A 388 -3.92 29.01 -88.08
N ILE A 389 -4.22 30.06 -88.86
CA ILE A 389 -5.22 30.06 -89.91
C ILE A 389 -4.41 30.26 -91.21
N ARG A 390 -4.58 29.34 -92.16
CA ARG A 390 -3.92 29.32 -93.45
C ARG A 390 -4.91 29.37 -94.59
#